data_bd23af20ba4f5aae321a951fb064e122
#
_entry.id   bd23af20ba4f5aae321a951fb064e122
#
_cell.length_a   1.000
_cell.length_b   1.000
_cell.length_c   1.000
_cell.angle_alpha   90.00
_cell.angle_beta   90.00
_cell.angle_gamma   90.00
#
_symmetry.space_group_name_H-M   'P 1'
#
loop_
_entity.id
_entity.type
_entity.pdbx_description
1 polymer ?
#
loop_
_entity_poly.entity_id
_entity_poly.type
_entity_poly.pdbx_seq_one_letter_code
_entity_poly.pdbx_strand_id
1 'polypeptide(L)'
;MKIADIEKFEEKLREAEKNFGIMTGSGVPVVYERSQESVWLLLLSLVAACLMTMLLFRNVQIKTPPTMDFFSQMGRAKFTIVDSLTGSGKGVQFRDVAGLKEAKIEIMEFVDYLKRPERYKTLGAKVPKGVLLLGPPGCGKTMLAKAVATEAKVPFLAMAGSEFIEMIGGLGAARVRDLFKEGRKRAPCIIYIDEIDAIGRKRSGTSAGEGVTGEGEQTLNQLLVELDGMATKEGVIMLASTNRADVLDKALLRPGRFDRHILIDLPTLQERKEIFEEHLKSISLELTPDKYSDRLATLTPGFSGADIANVCNEAALYAARNQKKQVSGSDLEYAVERVVGGTEKRSKVITPSEKRVIAFHECGHALIGWLMKYTDALMKVSIVPRTTNVLGFAQYLPSDQKLYSSEELFERMCMALGGRVAETVVFNHVSTGAQDDLKKVTKMAYAQIKQYGMDEVVGPLSFPTDEETNSNFIGRKPYSKRLARTIDEQARFLIARAHKRAENVLVENRDKLNLLAEELLKREVLNYDDIVKLIGPPAHGKKVLIEAVDFGPVDEPTRQSKSSSEEASS
;
A
#
# COMPACT_ATOMS: atom_id res chain seq x y z
N MET A 1 57.83 64.67 0.92
CA MET A 1 58.48 63.64 1.74
C MET A 1 57.51 62.45 1.80
N LYS A 2 57.90 61.25 1.40
CA LYS A 2 57.02 60.06 1.50
C LYS A 2 57.11 59.54 2.91
N ILE A 3 56.02 59.61 3.63
CA ILE A 3 55.96 59.17 5.04
C ILE A 3 55.34 57.78 5.03
N ALA A 4 56.10 56.80 5.53
CA ALA A 4 55.69 55.39 5.57
C ALA A 4 54.74 55.05 6.76
N ASP A 5 54.81 55.86 7.83
CA ASP A 5 54.05 55.67 9.04
C ASP A 5 53.64 57.05 9.58
N ILE A 6 52.39 57.39 9.47
CA ILE A 6 51.85 58.72 9.80
C ILE A 6 51.85 58.94 11.30
N GLU A 7 51.50 57.93 12.09
CA GLU A 7 51.43 58.04 13.55
C GLU A 7 52.80 58.27 14.19
N LYS A 8 53.82 57.57 13.73
CA LYS A 8 55.21 57.78 14.19
C LYS A 8 55.80 59.11 13.76
N PHE A 9 55.35 59.62 12.62
CA PHE A 9 55.75 60.94 12.14
C PHE A 9 55.12 62.04 13.00
N GLU A 10 53.83 61.96 13.29
CA GLU A 10 53.16 62.92 14.18
C GLU A 10 53.73 62.90 15.59
N GLU A 11 54.00 61.70 16.14
CA GLU A 11 54.61 61.56 17.48
C GLU A 11 55.98 62.26 17.55
N LYS A 12 56.84 62.03 16.56
CA LYS A 12 58.16 62.71 16.50
C LYS A 12 58.04 64.21 16.25
N LEU A 13 57.08 64.67 15.47
CA LEU A 13 56.80 66.08 15.24
C LEU A 13 56.35 66.75 16.54
N ARG A 14 55.49 66.17 17.30
CA ARG A 14 55.01 66.65 18.60
C ARG A 14 56.11 66.65 19.66
N GLU A 15 56.99 65.63 19.63
CA GLU A 15 58.15 65.58 20.48
C GLU A 15 59.16 66.67 20.16
N ALA A 16 59.37 66.96 18.86
CA ALA A 16 60.22 68.06 18.43
C ALA A 16 59.62 69.46 18.78
N GLU A 17 58.32 69.64 18.61
CA GLU A 17 57.61 70.86 19.01
C GLU A 17 57.74 71.14 20.50
N LYS A 18 57.62 70.08 21.31
CA LYS A 18 57.79 70.16 22.76
C LYS A 18 59.22 70.56 23.17
N ASN A 19 60.21 70.03 22.44
CA ASN A 19 61.63 70.37 22.68
C ASN A 19 62.01 71.83 22.31
N PHE A 20 61.24 72.43 21.32
CA PHE A 20 61.39 73.81 20.95
C PHE A 20 60.54 74.83 21.71
N GLY A 21 59.78 74.36 22.74
CA GLY A 21 59.00 75.23 23.63
C GLY A 21 57.72 75.75 23.04
N ILE A 22 57.19 75.21 21.96
CA ILE A 22 55.95 75.57 21.36
C ILE A 22 54.80 75.02 22.18
N MET A 23 53.95 75.93 22.74
CA MET A 23 52.88 75.54 23.63
C MET A 23 51.78 74.73 22.84
N THR A 24 51.24 73.72 23.47
CA THR A 24 50.12 72.93 22.98
C THR A 24 48.91 73.81 22.59
N GLY A 25 48.73 74.09 21.29
CA GLY A 25 47.62 74.89 20.73
C GLY A 25 47.99 75.72 19.53
N SER A 26 49.31 75.97 19.28
CA SER A 26 49.82 76.71 18.10
C SER A 26 50.78 75.84 17.28
N GLY A 27 50.59 74.50 17.27
CA GLY A 27 51.46 73.61 16.51
C GLY A 27 51.31 73.75 14.98
N VAL A 28 52.35 73.34 14.23
CA VAL A 28 52.37 73.41 12.79
C VAL A 28 51.28 72.54 12.17
N PRO A 29 50.38 73.13 11.35
CA PRO A 29 49.33 72.32 10.71
C PRO A 29 49.97 71.40 9.65
N VAL A 30 49.75 70.09 9.83
CA VAL A 30 50.21 69.12 8.85
C VAL A 30 49.07 68.75 7.92
N VAL A 31 49.23 69.09 6.63
CA VAL A 31 48.27 68.77 5.60
C VAL A 31 48.79 67.58 4.79
N TYR A 32 48.02 66.49 4.83
CA TYR A 32 48.34 65.30 4.04
C TYR A 32 47.74 65.35 2.67
N GLU A 33 48.55 65.44 1.65
CA GLU A 33 48.13 65.44 0.26
C GLU A 33 48.25 63.99 -0.28
N ARG A 34 47.10 63.38 -0.61
CA ARG A 34 47.07 62.04 -1.16
C ARG A 34 47.33 62.10 -2.64
N SER A 35 48.48 61.66 -3.14
CA SER A 35 48.76 61.66 -4.58
C SER A 35 47.74 60.71 -5.30
N GLN A 36 46.96 61.30 -6.20
CA GLN A 36 45.95 60.58 -7.04
C GLN A 36 46.60 59.73 -8.13
N GLU A 37 47.89 59.73 -8.30
CA GLU A 37 48.58 58.96 -9.35
C GLU A 37 48.43 57.44 -9.22
N SER A 38 48.30 56.92 -7.99
CA SER A 38 48.14 55.47 -7.76
C SER A 38 46.75 54.93 -8.14
N VAL A 39 45.72 55.77 -8.12
CA VAL A 39 44.32 55.36 -8.48
C VAL A 39 44.19 55.17 -9.98
N TRP A 40 44.82 56.03 -10.78
CA TRP A 40 44.79 55.90 -12.27
C TRP A 40 45.57 54.66 -12.73
N LEU A 41 46.68 54.32 -12.09
CA LEU A 41 47.45 53.09 -12.39
C LEU A 41 46.67 51.84 -12.03
N LEU A 42 45.93 51.85 -10.92
CA LEU A 42 45.06 50.74 -10.51
C LEU A 42 43.89 50.58 -11.48
N LEU A 43 43.25 51.69 -11.90
CA LEU A 43 42.19 51.67 -12.91
C LEU A 43 42.70 51.17 -14.27
N LEU A 44 43.87 51.59 -14.68
CA LEU A 44 44.49 51.18 -15.94
C LEU A 44 44.88 49.69 -15.93
N SER A 45 45.36 49.17 -14.79
CA SER A 45 45.66 47.76 -14.60
C SER A 45 44.38 46.88 -14.61
N LEU A 46 43.28 47.39 -14.04
CA LEU A 46 41.99 46.72 -14.01
C LEU A 46 41.35 46.67 -15.39
N VAL A 47 41.44 47.76 -16.15
CA VAL A 47 41.01 47.82 -17.57
C VAL A 47 41.86 46.90 -18.46
N ALA A 48 43.19 46.89 -18.25
CA ALA A 48 44.09 45.98 -18.98
C ALA A 48 43.80 44.50 -18.65
N ALA A 49 43.50 44.16 -17.37
CA ALA A 49 43.09 42.82 -16.94
C ALA A 49 41.74 42.43 -17.56
N CYS A 50 40.75 43.34 -17.60
CA CYS A 50 39.48 43.09 -18.26
C CYS A 50 39.62 42.92 -19.79
N LEU A 51 40.48 43.72 -20.45
CA LEU A 51 40.77 43.55 -21.87
C LEU A 51 41.51 42.26 -22.17
N MET A 52 42.44 41.86 -21.32
CA MET A 52 43.18 40.61 -21.43
C MET A 52 42.26 39.39 -21.21
N THR A 53 41.37 39.45 -20.24
CA THR A 53 40.35 38.43 -20.05
C THR A 53 39.37 38.36 -21.21
N MET A 54 38.94 39.51 -21.75
CA MET A 54 38.08 39.59 -22.92
C MET A 54 38.75 39.06 -24.20
N LEU A 55 40.06 39.30 -24.39
CA LEU A 55 40.84 38.73 -25.49
C LEU A 55 41.11 37.24 -25.34
N LEU A 56 41.35 36.76 -24.10
CA LEU A 56 41.47 35.34 -23.81
C LEU A 56 40.14 34.58 -24.03
N PHE A 57 39.03 35.20 -23.66
CA PHE A 57 37.70 34.61 -23.90
C PHE A 57 37.24 34.73 -25.36
N ARG A 58 37.78 35.60 -26.17
CA ARG A 58 37.41 35.74 -27.60
C ARG A 58 37.92 34.59 -28.48
N ASN A 59 38.97 33.88 -28.07
CA ASN A 59 39.51 32.72 -28.77
C ASN A 59 39.14 31.36 -28.14
N VAL A 60 38.53 31.37 -26.98
CA VAL A 60 37.98 30.16 -26.37
C VAL A 60 36.53 30.08 -26.82
N GLN A 61 36.21 29.14 -27.72
CA GLN A 61 34.85 28.65 -27.88
C GLN A 61 34.46 28.08 -26.52
N ILE A 62 33.76 28.87 -25.70
CA ILE A 62 33.18 28.43 -24.47
C ILE A 62 32.10 27.40 -24.86
N LYS A 63 32.49 26.10 -24.88
CA LYS A 63 31.50 25.06 -24.64
C LYS A 63 30.88 25.46 -23.34
N THR A 64 29.59 25.80 -23.35
CA THR A 64 28.77 26.12 -22.18
C THR A 64 29.18 25.25 -20.98
N PRO A 65 29.43 25.85 -19.80
CA PRO A 65 29.93 25.09 -18.68
C PRO A 65 28.94 23.95 -18.37
N PRO A 66 29.42 22.75 -18.04
CA PRO A 66 28.58 21.56 -17.82
C PRO A 66 27.57 21.73 -16.68
N THR A 67 27.59 22.84 -15.96
CA THR A 67 26.64 23.17 -14.89
C THR A 67 25.20 23.35 -15.38
N MET A 68 24.99 23.95 -16.57
CA MET A 68 23.63 24.12 -17.14
C MET A 68 23.10 22.79 -17.71
N ASP A 69 23.96 21.95 -18.27
CA ASP A 69 23.59 20.60 -18.70
C ASP A 69 23.36 19.64 -17.51
N PHE A 70 24.08 19.84 -16.41
CA PHE A 70 23.90 19.04 -15.18
C PHE A 70 22.51 19.28 -14.57
N PHE A 71 22.06 20.51 -14.43
CA PHE A 71 20.70 20.83 -13.96
C PHE A 71 19.62 20.38 -14.95
N SER A 72 19.85 20.49 -16.25
CA SER A 72 18.91 19.99 -17.26
C SER A 72 18.85 18.47 -17.31
N GLN A 73 19.96 17.77 -17.04
CA GLN A 73 19.99 16.30 -16.91
C GLN A 73 19.35 15.81 -15.61
N MET A 74 19.50 16.53 -14.49
CA MET A 74 18.82 16.20 -13.23
C MET A 74 17.29 16.35 -13.34
N GLY A 75 16.81 17.27 -14.16
CA GLY A 75 15.38 17.49 -14.41
C GLY A 75 14.73 16.48 -15.35
N ARG A 76 15.51 15.63 -16.04
CA ARG A 76 14.94 14.60 -16.91
C ARG A 76 14.30 13.49 -16.10
N ALA A 77 13.04 13.22 -16.38
CA ALA A 77 12.32 12.09 -15.78
C ALA A 77 12.96 10.77 -16.23
N LYS A 78 13.32 9.92 -15.26
CA LYS A 78 13.72 8.54 -15.53
C LYS A 78 12.44 7.69 -15.55
N PHE A 79 11.78 7.60 -16.68
CA PHE A 79 10.61 6.75 -16.84
C PHE A 79 10.97 5.47 -17.58
N THR A 80 10.30 4.38 -17.20
CA THR A 80 10.43 3.09 -17.89
C THR A 80 9.56 3.12 -19.14
N ILE A 81 10.20 3.04 -20.31
CA ILE A 81 9.48 2.91 -21.58
C ILE A 81 9.37 1.42 -21.89
N VAL A 82 8.15 0.93 -22.00
CA VAL A 82 7.86 -0.40 -22.53
C VAL A 82 7.25 -0.21 -23.92
N ASP A 83 8.09 -0.27 -24.95
CA ASP A 83 7.61 -0.23 -26.33
C ASP A 83 7.10 -1.61 -26.72
N SER A 84 5.80 -1.76 -26.84
CA SER A 84 5.16 -2.98 -27.32
C SER A 84 5.54 -3.34 -28.78
N LEU A 85 6.13 -2.40 -29.51
CA LEU A 85 6.50 -2.54 -30.93
C LEU A 85 7.93 -3.05 -31.16
N THR A 86 8.86 -2.88 -30.21
CA THR A 86 10.29 -3.20 -30.40
C THR A 86 10.70 -4.59 -29.91
N GLY A 87 9.76 -5.44 -29.51
CA GLY A 87 9.99 -6.89 -29.41
C GLY A 87 10.97 -7.41 -28.36
N SER A 88 11.46 -6.61 -27.42
CA SER A 88 12.44 -7.06 -26.42
C SER A 88 11.86 -7.71 -25.16
N GLY A 89 10.57 -8.05 -25.13
CA GLY A 89 9.92 -8.80 -24.07
C GLY A 89 8.50 -9.20 -24.47
N LYS A 90 8.09 -10.43 -24.16
CA LYS A 90 6.68 -10.82 -24.21
C LYS A 90 5.95 -9.92 -23.22
N GLY A 91 5.28 -8.86 -23.71
CA GLY A 91 4.45 -7.98 -22.87
C GLY A 91 3.37 -8.80 -22.16
N VAL A 92 3.00 -8.39 -20.94
CA VAL A 92 1.89 -8.99 -20.20
C VAL A 92 0.61 -8.83 -21.01
N GLN A 93 -0.11 -9.91 -21.28
CA GLN A 93 -1.40 -9.91 -21.99
C GLN A 93 -2.56 -10.06 -20.99
N PHE A 94 -3.77 -9.72 -21.39
CA PHE A 94 -4.95 -9.93 -20.52
C PHE A 94 -5.18 -11.38 -20.11
N ARG A 95 -4.74 -12.33 -20.90
CA ARG A 95 -4.79 -13.76 -20.57
C ARG A 95 -3.86 -14.13 -19.40
N ASP A 96 -2.75 -13.38 -19.21
CA ASP A 96 -1.76 -13.61 -18.16
C ASP A 96 -2.20 -12.97 -16.83
N VAL A 97 -3.25 -12.13 -16.87
CA VAL A 97 -3.90 -11.54 -15.69
C VAL A 97 -5.06 -12.43 -15.32
N ALA A 98 -4.91 -13.28 -14.32
CA ALA A 98 -6.00 -14.12 -13.81
C ALA A 98 -7.00 -13.29 -12.99
N GLY A 99 -8.29 -13.65 -13.00
CA GLY A 99 -9.35 -12.92 -12.33
C GLY A 99 -9.63 -11.53 -12.90
N LEU A 100 -10.14 -10.61 -12.06
CA LEU A 100 -10.43 -9.20 -12.36
C LEU A 100 -11.37 -9.01 -13.57
N LYS A 101 -12.42 -9.81 -13.68
CA LYS A 101 -13.31 -9.84 -14.86
C LYS A 101 -13.96 -8.48 -15.11
N GLU A 102 -14.55 -7.88 -14.08
CA GLU A 102 -15.22 -6.57 -14.16
C GLU A 102 -14.24 -5.46 -14.53
N ALA A 103 -13.09 -5.41 -13.85
CA ALA A 103 -12.06 -4.41 -14.12
C ALA A 103 -11.49 -4.53 -15.55
N LYS A 104 -11.34 -5.76 -16.05
CA LYS A 104 -10.95 -6.00 -17.46
C LYS A 104 -11.98 -5.48 -18.45
N ILE A 105 -13.27 -5.68 -18.20
CA ILE A 105 -14.34 -5.19 -19.07
C ILE A 105 -14.32 -3.68 -19.14
N GLU A 106 -14.27 -3.00 -17.97
CA GLU A 106 -14.23 -1.54 -17.93
C GLU A 106 -12.99 -0.97 -18.64
N ILE A 107 -11.84 -1.61 -18.43
CA ILE A 107 -10.59 -1.10 -19.01
C ILE A 107 -10.46 -1.42 -20.51
N MET A 108 -11.17 -2.45 -21.00
CA MET A 108 -11.25 -2.78 -22.43
C MET A 108 -11.90 -1.67 -23.27
N GLU A 109 -12.80 -0.88 -22.69
CA GLU A 109 -13.36 0.31 -23.36
C GLU A 109 -12.25 1.28 -23.79
N PHE A 110 -11.22 1.47 -22.94
CA PHE A 110 -10.08 2.32 -23.26
C PHE A 110 -9.18 1.73 -24.35
N VAL A 111 -9.01 0.41 -24.33
CA VAL A 111 -8.27 -0.30 -25.39
C VAL A 111 -8.99 -0.15 -26.72
N ASP A 112 -10.32 -0.33 -26.76
CA ASP A 112 -11.11 -0.17 -27.98
C ASP A 112 -11.05 1.28 -28.49
N TYR A 113 -11.14 2.26 -27.59
CA TYR A 113 -10.97 3.67 -27.96
C TYR A 113 -9.59 3.96 -28.59
N LEU A 114 -8.50 3.46 -27.99
CA LEU A 114 -7.15 3.66 -28.55
C LEU A 114 -6.99 2.99 -29.92
N LYS A 115 -7.65 1.85 -30.13
CA LYS A 115 -7.65 1.13 -31.41
C LYS A 115 -8.56 1.75 -32.46
N ARG A 116 -9.74 2.28 -32.05
CA ARG A 116 -10.80 2.74 -32.95
C ARG A 116 -11.46 4.05 -32.49
N PRO A 117 -10.70 5.16 -32.43
CA PRO A 117 -11.20 6.44 -31.90
C PRO A 117 -12.38 7.01 -32.68
N GLU A 118 -12.48 6.73 -33.99
CA GLU A 118 -13.51 7.28 -34.86
C GLU A 118 -14.95 6.83 -34.46
N ARG A 119 -15.09 5.59 -33.98
CA ARG A 119 -16.39 5.06 -33.52
C ARG A 119 -16.99 5.87 -32.38
N TYR A 120 -16.15 6.35 -31.46
CA TYR A 120 -16.58 7.15 -30.31
C TYR A 120 -16.84 8.62 -30.72
N LYS A 121 -16.03 9.15 -31.62
CA LYS A 121 -16.19 10.51 -32.14
C LYS A 121 -17.51 10.67 -32.93
N THR A 122 -17.89 9.71 -33.76
CA THR A 122 -19.12 9.75 -34.53
C THR A 122 -20.38 9.75 -33.66
N LEU A 123 -20.32 9.10 -32.49
CA LEU A 123 -21.40 9.10 -31.51
C LEU A 123 -21.36 10.34 -30.57
N GLY A 124 -20.38 11.22 -30.70
CA GLY A 124 -20.20 12.39 -29.83
C GLY A 124 -19.77 12.06 -28.41
N ALA A 125 -19.30 10.84 -28.15
CA ALA A 125 -18.84 10.41 -26.84
C ALA A 125 -17.54 11.14 -26.46
N LYS A 126 -17.52 11.67 -25.23
CA LYS A 126 -16.29 12.24 -24.62
C LYS A 126 -15.56 11.12 -23.91
N VAL A 127 -14.38 10.77 -24.39
CA VAL A 127 -13.57 9.75 -23.77
C VAL A 127 -12.91 10.30 -22.50
N PRO A 128 -12.94 9.54 -21.42
CA PRO A 128 -12.27 9.90 -20.19
C PRO A 128 -10.77 10.08 -20.42
N LYS A 129 -10.18 11.15 -19.85
CA LYS A 129 -8.75 11.46 -19.97
C LYS A 129 -7.91 10.60 -19.04
N GLY A 130 -8.46 10.25 -17.89
CA GLY A 130 -7.75 9.53 -16.84
C GLY A 130 -8.58 8.44 -16.18
N VAL A 131 -7.88 7.36 -15.83
CA VAL A 131 -8.41 6.22 -15.08
C VAL A 131 -7.63 6.04 -13.81
N LEU A 132 -8.30 5.89 -12.70
CA LEU A 132 -7.70 5.63 -11.40
C LEU A 132 -8.03 4.20 -10.95
N LEU A 133 -6.99 3.38 -10.80
CA LEU A 133 -7.08 2.02 -10.26
C LEU A 133 -6.96 2.08 -8.74
N LEU A 134 -8.03 1.72 -8.05
CA LEU A 134 -8.14 1.75 -6.59
C LEU A 134 -8.14 0.34 -6.03
N GLY A 135 -7.48 0.10 -4.91
CA GLY A 135 -7.59 -1.18 -4.22
C GLY A 135 -6.38 -1.55 -3.38
N PRO A 136 -6.46 -2.68 -2.63
CA PRO A 136 -5.39 -3.10 -1.75
C PRO A 136 -4.10 -3.43 -2.51
N PRO A 137 -2.93 -3.41 -1.83
CA PRO A 137 -1.66 -3.79 -2.45
C PRO A 137 -1.69 -5.27 -2.89
N GLY A 138 -0.92 -5.60 -3.92
CA GLY A 138 -0.78 -6.98 -4.38
C GLY A 138 -1.93 -7.52 -5.24
N CYS A 139 -2.98 -6.74 -5.55
CA CYS A 139 -4.12 -7.17 -6.36
C CYS A 139 -3.91 -7.02 -7.88
N GLY A 140 -2.70 -6.76 -8.35
CA GLY A 140 -2.39 -6.78 -9.78
C GLY A 140 -2.64 -5.47 -10.54
N LYS A 141 -2.83 -4.31 -9.88
CA LYS A 141 -3.07 -2.99 -10.51
C LYS A 141 -2.04 -2.63 -11.58
N THR A 142 -0.76 -2.71 -11.24
CA THR A 142 0.36 -2.43 -12.15
C THR A 142 0.44 -3.45 -13.31
N MET A 143 0.10 -4.72 -13.04
CA MET A 143 0.07 -5.77 -14.05
C MET A 143 -1.07 -5.54 -15.05
N LEU A 144 -2.23 -5.15 -14.57
CA LEU A 144 -3.38 -4.80 -15.40
C LEU A 144 -3.08 -3.60 -16.31
N ALA A 145 -2.44 -2.53 -15.77
CA ALA A 145 -2.04 -1.36 -16.55
C ALA A 145 -1.06 -1.72 -17.69
N LYS A 146 -0.10 -2.61 -17.43
CA LYS A 146 0.81 -3.12 -18.47
C LYS A 146 0.08 -3.96 -19.53
N ALA A 147 -0.87 -4.80 -19.11
CA ALA A 147 -1.67 -5.60 -20.02
C ALA A 147 -2.51 -4.74 -20.98
N VAL A 148 -3.06 -3.64 -20.50
CA VAL A 148 -3.80 -2.64 -21.33
C VAL A 148 -2.93 -2.11 -22.45
N ALA A 149 -1.72 -1.68 -22.13
CA ALA A 149 -0.80 -1.10 -23.13
C ALA A 149 -0.37 -2.15 -24.17
N THR A 150 -0.09 -3.38 -23.73
CA THR A 150 0.25 -4.49 -24.62
C THR A 150 -0.90 -4.83 -25.56
N GLU A 151 -2.12 -4.88 -25.03
CA GLU A 151 -3.33 -5.18 -25.82
C GLU A 151 -3.68 -4.05 -26.79
N ALA A 152 -3.54 -2.80 -26.36
CA ALA A 152 -3.76 -1.63 -27.20
C ALA A 152 -2.65 -1.44 -28.27
N LYS A 153 -1.50 -2.10 -28.11
CA LYS A 153 -0.29 -1.95 -28.95
C LYS A 153 0.19 -0.50 -29.03
N VAL A 154 0.18 0.19 -27.88
CA VAL A 154 0.65 1.56 -27.77
C VAL A 154 1.84 1.64 -26.80
N PRO A 155 2.70 2.67 -26.92
CA PRO A 155 3.77 2.92 -25.96
C PRO A 155 3.25 3.11 -24.54
N PHE A 156 3.96 2.55 -23.56
CA PHE A 156 3.65 2.64 -22.14
C PHE A 156 4.78 3.36 -21.41
N LEU A 157 4.46 4.53 -20.85
CA LEU A 157 5.40 5.31 -20.07
C LEU A 157 5.02 5.18 -18.60
N ALA A 158 5.83 4.45 -17.82
CA ALA A 158 5.56 4.21 -16.40
C ALA A 158 6.54 4.96 -15.51
N MET A 159 6.02 5.53 -14.43
CA MET A 159 6.77 6.19 -13.39
C MET A 159 6.11 5.97 -12.03
N ALA A 160 6.90 5.81 -10.96
CA ALA A 160 6.36 5.74 -9.61
C ALA A 160 6.11 7.14 -9.04
N GLY A 161 5.04 7.32 -8.26
CA GLY A 161 4.73 8.59 -7.61
C GLY A 161 5.84 9.09 -6.69
N SER A 162 6.57 8.18 -6.06
CA SER A 162 7.75 8.50 -5.24
C SER A 162 8.91 9.15 -6.03
N GLU A 163 9.02 8.88 -7.33
CA GLU A 163 10.08 9.45 -8.18
C GLU A 163 9.90 10.95 -8.47
N PHE A 164 8.71 11.49 -8.18
CA PHE A 164 8.45 12.94 -8.27
C PHE A 164 8.82 13.70 -7.00
N ILE A 165 9.10 12.98 -5.89
CA ILE A 165 9.45 13.60 -4.61
C ILE A 165 10.97 13.71 -4.55
N GLU A 166 11.47 14.95 -4.53
CA GLU A 166 12.90 15.25 -4.41
C GLU A 166 13.12 16.32 -3.34
N MET A 167 14.33 16.40 -2.79
CA MET A 167 14.68 17.44 -1.82
C MET A 167 14.99 18.80 -2.45
N ILE A 168 15.11 18.84 -3.80
CA ILE A 168 15.45 20.06 -4.55
C ILE A 168 14.17 20.67 -5.12
N GLY A 169 13.82 21.88 -4.68
CA GLY A 169 12.58 22.56 -5.05
C GLY A 169 12.36 22.71 -6.55
N GLY A 170 11.17 22.32 -7.02
CA GLY A 170 10.74 22.46 -8.42
C GLY A 170 11.14 21.32 -9.35
N LEU A 171 11.95 20.34 -8.89
CA LEU A 171 12.39 19.22 -9.73
C LEU A 171 11.24 18.26 -10.03
N GLY A 172 10.38 18.00 -9.05
CA GLY A 172 9.18 17.18 -9.22
C GLY A 172 8.24 17.73 -10.30
N ALA A 173 7.94 19.02 -10.26
CA ALA A 173 7.13 19.68 -11.28
C ALA A 173 7.79 19.66 -12.68
N ALA A 174 9.13 19.74 -12.76
CA ALA A 174 9.85 19.62 -14.02
C ALA A 174 9.72 18.21 -14.61
N ARG A 175 9.82 17.17 -13.78
CA ARG A 175 9.62 15.77 -14.20
C ARG A 175 8.20 15.50 -14.70
N VAL A 176 7.19 16.09 -14.06
CA VAL A 176 5.80 16.00 -14.54
C VAL A 176 5.70 16.58 -15.94
N ARG A 177 6.21 17.80 -16.17
CA ARG A 177 6.20 18.41 -17.51
C ARG A 177 6.93 17.57 -18.56
N ASP A 178 8.07 17.00 -18.20
CA ASP A 178 8.87 16.18 -19.11
C ASP A 178 8.13 14.88 -19.49
N LEU A 179 7.52 14.19 -18.50
CA LEU A 179 6.72 13.00 -18.72
C LEU A 179 5.55 13.26 -19.70
N PHE A 180 4.77 14.31 -19.48
CA PHE A 180 3.65 14.65 -20.35
C PHE A 180 4.11 15.13 -21.73
N LYS A 181 5.21 15.86 -21.82
CA LYS A 181 5.84 16.26 -23.09
C LYS A 181 6.25 15.04 -23.91
N GLU A 182 6.86 14.05 -23.26
CA GLU A 182 7.27 12.82 -23.93
C GLU A 182 6.06 11.97 -24.33
N GLY A 183 5.01 11.91 -23.49
CA GLY A 183 3.75 11.26 -23.84
C GLY A 183 3.10 11.87 -25.10
N ARG A 184 3.02 13.21 -25.19
CA ARG A 184 2.48 13.90 -26.38
C ARG A 184 3.27 13.61 -27.66
N LYS A 185 4.59 13.46 -27.56
CA LYS A 185 5.43 13.11 -28.73
C LYS A 185 5.19 11.69 -29.25
N ARG A 186 4.76 10.78 -28.34
CA ARG A 186 4.57 9.37 -28.65
C ARG A 186 3.09 8.96 -28.77
N ALA A 187 2.21 9.95 -28.87
CA ALA A 187 0.78 9.70 -29.02
C ALA A 187 0.47 8.89 -30.30
N PRO A 188 -0.42 7.88 -30.26
CA PRO A 188 -1.20 7.46 -29.10
C PRO A 188 -0.37 6.65 -28.07
N CYS A 189 -0.50 6.98 -26.78
CA CYS A 189 0.26 6.30 -25.71
C CYS A 189 -0.52 6.28 -24.39
N ILE A 190 -0.04 5.45 -23.45
CA ILE A 190 -0.52 5.40 -22.07
C ILE A 190 0.57 5.91 -21.14
N ILE A 191 0.23 6.90 -20.31
CA ILE A 191 1.05 7.36 -19.20
C ILE A 191 0.54 6.68 -17.93
N TYR A 192 1.41 6.02 -17.18
CA TYR A 192 1.06 5.34 -15.94
C TYR A 192 1.84 5.89 -14.76
N ILE A 193 1.12 6.28 -13.71
CA ILE A 193 1.73 6.69 -12.43
C ILE A 193 1.29 5.69 -11.36
N ASP A 194 2.25 4.92 -10.85
CA ASP A 194 2.02 4.02 -9.72
C ASP A 194 2.14 4.78 -8.40
N GLU A 195 1.36 4.38 -7.39
CA GLU A 195 1.36 5.01 -6.06
C GLU A 195 1.18 6.54 -6.11
N ILE A 196 0.16 7.01 -6.84
CA ILE A 196 -0.09 8.45 -7.02
C ILE A 196 -0.36 9.18 -5.68
N ASP A 197 -0.70 8.48 -4.61
CA ASP A 197 -0.88 9.01 -3.27
C ASP A 197 0.41 9.60 -2.68
N ALA A 198 1.57 9.26 -3.22
CA ALA A 198 2.83 9.89 -2.83
C ALA A 198 2.82 11.42 -3.11
N ILE A 199 2.26 11.84 -4.25
CA ILE A 199 2.18 13.25 -4.68
C ILE A 199 0.77 13.85 -4.53
N GLY A 200 -0.27 13.01 -4.53
CA GLY A 200 -1.68 13.40 -4.55
C GLY A 200 -2.34 13.57 -3.18
N ARG A 201 -1.57 13.67 -2.08
CA ARG A 201 -2.12 13.72 -0.72
C ARG A 201 -2.90 15.00 -0.44
N LYS A 202 -4.04 14.88 0.29
CA LYS A 202 -4.83 16.02 0.81
C LYS A 202 -3.96 16.99 1.62
N ARG A 203 -4.22 18.27 1.48
CA ARG A 203 -3.60 19.34 2.28
C ARG A 203 -3.96 19.14 3.75
N SER A 204 -3.01 18.80 4.59
CA SER A 204 -3.19 18.82 6.04
C SER A 204 -2.96 20.25 6.53
N GLY A 205 -4.00 20.88 7.05
CA GLY A 205 -3.97 22.26 7.52
C GLY A 205 -3.18 22.51 8.81
N THR A 206 -2.25 21.63 9.16
CA THR A 206 -1.36 21.78 10.33
C THR A 206 0.05 22.11 9.88
N SER A 207 0.41 23.35 10.13
CA SER A 207 1.74 23.94 10.02
C SER A 207 2.79 23.20 10.85
N ALA A 208 3.46 22.24 10.24
CA ALA A 208 4.69 21.69 10.79
C ALA A 208 5.61 21.29 9.63
N GLY A 209 6.57 22.19 9.29
CA GLY A 209 7.63 21.93 8.34
C GLY A 209 7.41 22.60 6.97
N GLU A 210 7.64 23.89 6.87
CA GLU A 210 7.46 24.72 5.65
C GLU A 210 8.31 24.33 4.43
N GLY A 211 9.26 23.40 4.56
CA GLY A 211 10.17 23.07 3.46
C GLY A 211 9.72 21.90 2.57
N VAL A 212 9.16 20.83 3.15
CA VAL A 212 8.88 19.58 2.42
C VAL A 212 7.45 19.52 1.87
N THR A 213 6.50 20.21 2.52
CA THR A 213 5.10 20.30 2.09
C THR A 213 4.89 21.13 0.82
N GLY A 214 5.68 22.18 0.61
CA GLY A 214 5.55 23.08 -0.53
C GLY A 214 5.88 22.42 -1.87
N GLU A 215 6.83 21.50 -1.91
CA GLU A 215 7.26 20.85 -3.15
C GLU A 215 6.24 19.82 -3.65
N GLY A 216 5.67 19.02 -2.74
CA GLY A 216 4.60 18.11 -3.09
C GLY A 216 3.36 18.82 -3.65
N GLU A 217 2.99 19.97 -3.07
CA GLU A 217 1.89 20.79 -3.59
C GLU A 217 2.20 21.40 -4.97
N GLN A 218 3.43 21.84 -5.19
CA GLN A 218 3.86 22.36 -6.50
C GLN A 218 3.80 21.27 -7.57
N THR A 219 4.25 20.07 -7.23
CA THR A 219 4.21 18.92 -8.13
C THR A 219 2.77 18.50 -8.43
N LEU A 220 1.90 18.44 -7.42
CA LEU A 220 0.47 18.16 -7.58
C LEU A 220 -0.20 19.22 -8.48
N ASN A 221 0.02 20.50 -8.21
CA ASN A 221 -0.54 21.58 -9.03
C ASN A 221 -0.08 21.48 -10.47
N GLN A 222 1.20 21.16 -10.73
CA GLN A 222 1.70 20.93 -12.09
C GLN A 222 1.01 19.73 -12.75
N LEU A 223 0.80 18.64 -12.01
CA LEU A 223 0.07 17.47 -12.52
C LEU A 223 -1.36 17.85 -12.92
N LEU A 224 -2.07 18.62 -12.09
CA LEU A 224 -3.41 19.11 -12.39
C LEU A 224 -3.45 19.97 -13.65
N VAL A 225 -2.47 20.87 -13.82
CA VAL A 225 -2.33 21.71 -15.03
C VAL A 225 -2.11 20.87 -16.28
N GLU A 226 -1.24 19.86 -16.21
CA GLU A 226 -0.98 18.98 -17.36
C GLU A 226 -2.21 18.13 -17.72
N LEU A 227 -2.96 17.61 -16.70
CA LEU A 227 -4.22 16.90 -16.91
C LEU A 227 -5.29 17.76 -17.58
N ASP A 228 -5.44 19.01 -17.10
CA ASP A 228 -6.39 19.95 -17.69
C ASP A 228 -5.97 20.34 -19.13
N GLY A 229 -4.66 20.48 -19.37
CA GLY A 229 -4.07 20.81 -20.65
C GLY A 229 -4.07 19.69 -21.70
N MET A 230 -4.36 18.43 -21.30
CA MET A 230 -4.50 17.33 -22.26
C MET A 230 -5.76 17.50 -23.11
N ALA A 231 -5.58 17.72 -24.42
CA ALA A 231 -6.70 17.71 -25.34
C ALA A 231 -7.12 16.27 -25.65
N THR A 232 -8.42 16.01 -25.63
CA THR A 232 -9.02 14.69 -25.94
C THR A 232 -8.63 14.16 -27.34
N LYS A 233 -8.10 15.03 -28.19
CA LYS A 233 -7.70 14.71 -29.57
C LYS A 233 -6.30 14.08 -29.69
N GLU A 234 -5.50 14.15 -28.62
CA GLU A 234 -4.07 13.75 -28.68
C GLU A 234 -3.86 12.23 -28.53
N GLY A 235 -4.89 11.45 -28.15
CA GLY A 235 -4.76 10.00 -27.99
C GLY A 235 -3.88 9.58 -26.79
N VAL A 236 -3.65 10.48 -25.84
CA VAL A 236 -2.93 10.18 -24.60
C VAL A 236 -3.95 9.83 -23.52
N ILE A 237 -3.81 8.66 -22.91
CA ILE A 237 -4.62 8.23 -21.77
C ILE A 237 -3.73 8.13 -20.54
N MET A 238 -4.20 8.69 -19.44
CA MET A 238 -3.51 8.60 -18.17
C MET A 238 -4.13 7.48 -17.31
N LEU A 239 -3.31 6.55 -16.87
CA LEU A 239 -3.65 5.58 -15.84
C LEU A 239 -2.89 5.94 -14.56
N ALA A 240 -3.54 5.83 -13.43
CA ALA A 240 -2.86 5.92 -12.14
C ALA A 240 -3.34 4.81 -11.21
N SER A 241 -2.52 4.42 -10.25
CA SER A 241 -2.90 3.47 -9.21
C SER A 241 -2.63 4.03 -7.83
N THR A 242 -3.45 3.64 -6.87
CA THR A 242 -3.23 3.92 -5.45
C THR A 242 -3.78 2.82 -4.57
N ASN A 243 -3.15 2.63 -3.42
CA ASN A 243 -3.64 1.76 -2.37
C ASN A 243 -4.55 2.51 -1.37
N ARG A 244 -4.56 3.85 -1.41
CA ARG A 244 -5.20 4.71 -0.42
C ARG A 244 -6.00 5.83 -1.08
N ALA A 245 -7.22 5.51 -1.51
CA ALA A 245 -8.13 6.50 -2.10
C ALA A 245 -8.53 7.61 -1.11
N ASP A 246 -8.56 7.30 0.19
CA ASP A 246 -8.97 8.18 1.29
C ASP A 246 -8.05 9.40 1.47
N VAL A 247 -6.78 9.26 1.12
CA VAL A 247 -5.79 10.35 1.28
C VAL A 247 -5.65 11.24 0.07
N LEU A 248 -6.23 10.87 -1.10
CA LEU A 248 -6.12 11.65 -2.33
C LEU A 248 -6.83 13.00 -2.25
N ASP A 249 -6.23 14.02 -2.87
CA ASP A 249 -6.86 15.33 -3.03
C ASP A 249 -8.08 15.22 -3.97
N LYS A 250 -9.20 15.79 -3.54
CA LYS A 250 -10.45 15.80 -4.30
C LYS A 250 -10.31 16.49 -5.67
N ALA A 251 -9.31 17.33 -5.84
CA ALA A 251 -9.04 17.99 -7.11
C ALA A 251 -8.65 17.01 -8.22
N LEU A 252 -7.96 15.91 -7.89
CA LEU A 252 -7.64 14.86 -8.85
C LEU A 252 -8.86 14.09 -9.34
N LEU A 253 -9.88 13.96 -8.47
CA LEU A 253 -11.10 13.19 -8.71
C LEU A 253 -12.20 14.00 -9.43
N ARG A 254 -11.92 15.25 -9.81
CA ARG A 254 -12.89 16.07 -10.55
C ARG A 254 -13.03 15.60 -12.00
N PRO A 255 -14.26 15.69 -12.57
CA PRO A 255 -14.48 15.41 -13.99
C PRO A 255 -13.51 16.18 -14.90
N GLY A 256 -13.01 15.53 -15.94
CA GLY A 256 -11.98 16.05 -16.85
C GLY A 256 -10.54 15.71 -16.44
N ARG A 257 -10.33 14.98 -15.34
CA ARG A 257 -9.04 14.52 -14.83
C ARG A 257 -9.05 12.99 -14.70
N PHE A 258 -9.19 12.44 -13.49
CA PHE A 258 -9.45 11.01 -13.32
C PHE A 258 -10.96 10.77 -13.32
N ASP A 259 -11.51 10.63 -14.50
CA ASP A 259 -12.96 10.53 -14.71
C ASP A 259 -13.52 9.15 -14.34
N ARG A 260 -12.71 8.12 -14.49
CA ARG A 260 -13.07 6.73 -14.19
C ARG A 260 -12.28 6.20 -13.00
N HIS A 261 -13.03 5.58 -12.09
CA HIS A 261 -12.48 4.94 -10.90
C HIS A 261 -12.78 3.45 -10.98
N ILE A 262 -11.77 2.63 -11.20
CA ILE A 262 -11.90 1.18 -11.27
C ILE A 262 -11.46 0.60 -9.94
N LEU A 263 -12.39 -0.01 -9.22
CA LEU A 263 -12.13 -0.65 -7.94
C LEU A 263 -11.62 -2.07 -8.19
N ILE A 264 -10.48 -2.38 -7.62
CA ILE A 264 -9.84 -3.69 -7.67
C ILE A 264 -9.79 -4.23 -6.24
N ASP A 265 -10.76 -5.06 -5.90
CA ASP A 265 -10.86 -5.68 -4.58
C ASP A 265 -9.92 -6.88 -4.42
N LEU A 266 -9.90 -7.44 -3.21
CA LEU A 266 -9.28 -8.75 -2.99
C LEU A 266 -10.00 -9.82 -3.81
N PRO A 267 -9.27 -10.80 -4.36
CA PRO A 267 -9.86 -11.80 -5.24
C PRO A 267 -10.87 -12.70 -4.51
N THR A 268 -11.97 -12.98 -5.18
CA THR A 268 -13.00 -13.94 -4.76
C THR A 268 -12.45 -15.38 -4.79
N LEU A 269 -13.19 -16.35 -4.27
CA LEU A 269 -12.78 -17.76 -4.30
C LEU A 269 -12.43 -18.24 -5.71
N GLN A 270 -13.28 -17.92 -6.69
CA GLN A 270 -13.08 -18.31 -8.08
C GLN A 270 -11.86 -17.62 -8.70
N GLU A 271 -11.67 -16.35 -8.42
CA GLU A 271 -10.50 -15.61 -8.91
C GLU A 271 -9.21 -16.11 -8.25
N ARG A 272 -9.22 -16.44 -6.94
CA ARG A 272 -8.08 -17.07 -6.27
C ARG A 272 -7.69 -18.38 -6.94
N LYS A 273 -8.70 -19.20 -7.31
CA LYS A 273 -8.47 -20.44 -8.05
C LYS A 273 -7.73 -20.17 -9.37
N GLU A 274 -8.24 -19.22 -10.19
CA GLU A 274 -7.63 -18.84 -11.46
C GLU A 274 -6.19 -18.32 -11.27
N ILE A 275 -5.95 -17.52 -10.21
CA ILE A 275 -4.61 -17.00 -9.89
C ILE A 275 -3.66 -18.14 -9.48
N PHE A 276 -4.12 -19.10 -8.67
CA PHE A 276 -3.32 -20.28 -8.34
C PHE A 276 -2.97 -21.09 -9.57
N GLU A 277 -3.94 -21.36 -10.44
CA GLU A 277 -3.71 -22.08 -11.70
C GLU A 277 -2.62 -21.42 -12.53
N GLU A 278 -2.64 -20.08 -12.64
CA GLU A 278 -1.64 -19.35 -13.42
C GLU A 278 -0.24 -19.45 -12.80
N HIS A 279 -0.12 -19.23 -11.49
CA HIS A 279 1.18 -19.31 -10.81
C HIS A 279 1.72 -20.73 -10.74
N LEU A 280 0.87 -21.73 -10.57
CA LEU A 280 1.25 -23.15 -10.51
C LEU A 280 1.76 -23.69 -11.86
N LYS A 281 1.36 -23.10 -13.01
CA LYS A 281 1.89 -23.48 -14.34
C LYS A 281 3.41 -23.34 -14.44
N SER A 282 4.00 -22.43 -13.69
CA SER A 282 5.45 -22.18 -13.71
C SER A 282 6.25 -23.13 -12.83
N ILE A 283 5.60 -23.98 -12.04
CA ILE A 283 6.22 -24.84 -11.03
C ILE A 283 6.12 -26.31 -11.47
N SER A 284 7.16 -27.10 -11.20
CA SER A 284 7.14 -28.55 -11.43
C SER A 284 6.30 -29.24 -10.36
N LEU A 285 5.08 -29.60 -10.69
CA LEU A 285 4.11 -30.23 -9.80
C LEU A 285 4.02 -31.74 -10.01
N GLU A 286 3.61 -32.46 -8.98
CA GLU A 286 3.34 -33.88 -9.02
C GLU A 286 2.04 -34.21 -9.77
N LEU A 287 1.02 -33.34 -9.63
CA LEU A 287 -0.28 -33.43 -10.30
C LEU A 287 -0.56 -32.13 -11.07
N THR A 288 -1.61 -32.13 -11.90
CA THR A 288 -2.03 -30.93 -12.65
C THR A 288 -2.49 -29.80 -11.71
N PRO A 289 -2.27 -28.52 -12.06
CA PRO A 289 -2.66 -27.36 -11.24
C PRO A 289 -4.11 -27.38 -10.75
N ASP A 290 -5.04 -27.81 -11.61
CA ASP A 290 -6.48 -27.85 -11.31
C ASP A 290 -6.84 -28.67 -10.08
N LYS A 291 -6.06 -29.73 -9.78
CA LYS A 291 -6.30 -30.60 -8.62
C LYS A 291 -5.95 -29.94 -7.29
N TYR A 292 -5.07 -28.93 -7.33
CA TYR A 292 -4.63 -28.22 -6.14
C TYR A 292 -5.36 -26.89 -5.97
N SER A 293 -5.74 -26.22 -7.07
CA SER A 293 -6.24 -24.86 -7.07
C SER A 293 -7.50 -24.66 -6.23
N ASP A 294 -8.48 -25.58 -6.30
CA ASP A 294 -9.72 -25.50 -5.52
C ASP A 294 -9.46 -25.53 -4.00
N ARG A 295 -8.63 -26.49 -3.58
CA ARG A 295 -8.29 -26.64 -2.15
C ARG A 295 -7.47 -25.46 -1.65
N LEU A 296 -6.48 -25.01 -2.43
CA LEU A 296 -5.65 -23.86 -2.06
C LEU A 296 -6.45 -22.56 -2.01
N ALA A 297 -7.33 -22.32 -2.97
CA ALA A 297 -8.22 -21.16 -2.97
C ALA A 297 -9.14 -21.14 -1.75
N THR A 298 -9.61 -22.31 -1.32
CA THR A 298 -10.41 -22.47 -0.09
C THR A 298 -9.59 -22.19 1.16
N LEU A 299 -8.31 -22.58 1.20
CA LEU A 299 -7.43 -22.39 2.36
C LEU A 299 -6.89 -20.95 2.51
N THR A 300 -7.05 -20.10 1.50
CA THR A 300 -6.45 -18.75 1.43
C THR A 300 -7.47 -17.62 1.29
N PRO A 301 -8.52 -17.55 2.13
CA PRO A 301 -9.45 -16.43 2.06
C PRO A 301 -8.74 -15.12 2.42
N GLY A 302 -9.07 -14.03 1.70
CA GLY A 302 -8.50 -12.72 1.92
C GLY A 302 -7.06 -12.53 1.41
N PHE A 303 -6.49 -13.51 0.71
CA PHE A 303 -5.18 -13.36 0.08
C PHE A 303 -5.25 -12.52 -1.18
N SER A 304 -4.24 -11.67 -1.35
CA SER A 304 -4.01 -10.96 -2.60
C SER A 304 -3.29 -11.85 -3.62
N GLY A 305 -3.25 -11.43 -4.88
CA GLY A 305 -2.48 -12.14 -5.90
C GLY A 305 -0.98 -12.26 -5.57
N ALA A 306 -0.41 -11.26 -4.89
CA ALA A 306 0.97 -11.30 -4.44
C ALA A 306 1.20 -12.33 -3.32
N ASP A 307 0.24 -12.49 -2.40
CA ASP A 307 0.31 -13.51 -1.35
C ASP A 307 0.24 -14.91 -1.95
N ILE A 308 -0.63 -15.11 -2.95
CA ILE A 308 -0.75 -16.38 -3.69
C ILE A 308 0.56 -16.71 -4.43
N ALA A 309 1.15 -15.74 -5.12
CA ALA A 309 2.45 -15.91 -5.76
C ALA A 309 3.54 -16.30 -4.75
N ASN A 310 3.53 -15.65 -3.56
CA ASN A 310 4.44 -15.97 -2.48
C ASN A 310 4.25 -17.39 -1.96
N VAL A 311 3.00 -17.85 -1.77
CA VAL A 311 2.70 -19.25 -1.38
C VAL A 311 3.28 -20.24 -2.39
N CYS A 312 3.06 -20.01 -3.66
CA CYS A 312 3.57 -20.88 -4.72
C CYS A 312 5.12 -20.94 -4.73
N ASN A 313 5.77 -19.79 -4.55
CA ASN A 313 7.22 -19.72 -4.46
C ASN A 313 7.77 -20.39 -3.19
N GLU A 314 7.14 -20.17 -2.03
CA GLU A 314 7.54 -20.81 -0.76
C GLU A 314 7.39 -22.33 -0.81
N ALA A 315 6.35 -22.85 -1.48
CA ALA A 315 6.20 -24.29 -1.68
C ALA A 315 7.34 -24.88 -2.53
N ALA A 316 7.71 -24.19 -3.61
CA ALA A 316 8.83 -24.61 -4.43
C ALA A 316 10.16 -24.59 -3.67
N LEU A 317 10.41 -23.53 -2.87
CA LEU A 317 11.59 -23.43 -2.00
C LEU A 317 11.62 -24.52 -0.93
N TYR A 318 10.47 -24.87 -0.35
CA TYR A 318 10.35 -25.93 0.65
C TYR A 318 10.64 -27.31 0.03
N ALA A 319 10.07 -27.61 -1.13
CA ALA A 319 10.35 -28.84 -1.88
C ALA A 319 11.83 -28.97 -2.24
N ALA A 320 12.44 -27.87 -2.72
CA ALA A 320 13.88 -27.83 -3.05
C ALA A 320 14.76 -28.07 -1.80
N ARG A 321 14.43 -27.48 -0.67
CA ARG A 321 15.12 -27.72 0.62
C ARG A 321 15.07 -29.19 1.04
N ASN A 322 13.95 -29.86 0.79
CA ASN A 322 13.77 -31.28 1.08
C ASN A 322 14.26 -32.19 -0.05
N GLN A 323 15.01 -31.66 -1.04
CA GLN A 323 15.57 -32.40 -2.18
C GLN A 323 14.53 -33.18 -3.01
N LYS A 324 13.27 -32.69 -3.04
CA LYS A 324 12.21 -33.26 -3.87
C LYS A 324 12.39 -32.79 -5.33
N LYS A 325 12.00 -33.62 -6.28
CA LYS A 325 12.03 -33.28 -7.73
C LYS A 325 10.78 -32.52 -8.18
N GLN A 326 9.68 -32.69 -7.44
CA GLN A 326 8.37 -32.11 -7.74
C GLN A 326 7.71 -31.62 -6.45
N VAL A 327 6.88 -30.61 -6.58
CA VAL A 327 6.10 -30.04 -5.46
C VAL A 327 4.84 -30.86 -5.28
N SER A 328 4.63 -31.34 -4.05
CA SER A 328 3.44 -32.11 -3.66
C SER A 328 2.39 -31.21 -2.98
N GLY A 329 1.16 -31.72 -2.84
CA GLY A 329 0.09 -31.00 -2.12
C GLY A 329 0.44 -30.64 -0.69
N SER A 330 1.18 -31.50 0.01
CA SER A 330 1.65 -31.23 1.38
C SER A 330 2.64 -30.06 1.46
N ASP A 331 3.46 -29.86 0.44
CA ASP A 331 4.40 -28.74 0.38
C ASP A 331 3.65 -27.40 0.16
N LEU A 332 2.59 -27.43 -0.65
CA LEU A 332 1.71 -26.28 -0.88
C LEU A 332 0.93 -25.90 0.39
N GLU A 333 0.36 -26.88 1.10
CA GLU A 333 -0.32 -26.63 2.37
C GLU A 333 0.63 -26.08 3.43
N TYR A 334 1.84 -26.62 3.54
CA TYR A 334 2.86 -26.09 4.41
C TYR A 334 3.22 -24.64 4.09
N ALA A 335 3.32 -24.31 2.80
CA ALA A 335 3.59 -22.95 2.36
C ALA A 335 2.47 -21.98 2.74
N VAL A 336 1.20 -22.37 2.58
CA VAL A 336 0.05 -21.58 3.06
C VAL A 336 0.16 -21.32 4.56
N GLU A 337 0.42 -22.36 5.35
CA GLU A 337 0.59 -22.22 6.80
C GLU A 337 1.74 -21.29 7.18
N ARG A 338 2.84 -21.38 6.44
CA ARG A 338 4.01 -20.52 6.65
C ARG A 338 3.73 -19.06 6.33
N VAL A 339 2.97 -18.78 5.30
CA VAL A 339 2.61 -17.39 4.91
C VAL A 339 1.61 -16.80 5.92
N VAL A 340 0.61 -17.58 6.36
CA VAL A 340 -0.39 -17.15 7.35
C VAL A 340 0.20 -16.94 8.73
N GLY A 341 0.93 -17.96 9.22
CA GLY A 341 1.38 -18.01 10.61
C GLY A 341 2.87 -17.67 10.84
N GLY A 342 3.64 -17.48 9.79
CA GLY A 342 5.10 -17.28 9.88
C GLY A 342 5.87 -18.60 9.99
N THR A 343 7.21 -18.51 10.04
CA THR A 343 8.10 -19.68 10.16
C THR A 343 8.03 -20.32 11.55
N GLU A 344 8.07 -21.64 11.60
CA GLU A 344 8.17 -22.41 12.85
C GLU A 344 9.51 -22.09 13.55
N LYS A 345 9.46 -21.81 14.84
CA LYS A 345 10.62 -21.52 15.66
C LYS A 345 10.88 -22.67 16.65
N ARG A 346 11.51 -23.73 16.17
CA ARG A 346 11.83 -24.92 17.01
C ARG A 346 12.92 -24.66 18.06
N SER A 347 13.65 -23.55 17.97
CA SER A 347 14.71 -23.18 18.92
C SER A 347 14.21 -22.49 20.19
N LYS A 348 12.90 -22.14 20.29
CA LYS A 348 12.35 -21.50 21.48
C LYS A 348 12.05 -22.58 22.54
N VAL A 349 12.79 -22.57 23.62
CA VAL A 349 12.51 -23.46 24.77
C VAL A 349 11.28 -22.91 25.49
N ILE A 350 10.17 -23.61 25.40
CA ILE A 350 8.94 -23.33 26.17
C ILE A 350 8.95 -24.30 27.36
N THR A 351 8.65 -23.79 28.54
CA THR A 351 8.54 -24.68 29.72
C THR A 351 7.34 -25.61 29.60
N PRO A 352 7.38 -26.81 30.16
CA PRO A 352 6.25 -27.75 30.11
C PRO A 352 4.95 -27.16 30.68
N SER A 353 5.06 -26.32 31.71
CA SER A 353 3.92 -25.58 32.28
C SER A 353 3.31 -24.57 31.30
N GLU A 354 4.13 -23.77 30.63
CA GLU A 354 3.67 -22.83 29.61
C GLU A 354 3.06 -23.56 28.41
N LYS A 355 3.68 -24.67 27.95
CA LYS A 355 3.15 -25.48 26.84
C LYS A 355 1.74 -25.99 27.17
N ARG A 356 1.51 -26.39 28.44
CA ARG A 356 0.19 -26.80 28.90
C ARG A 356 -0.83 -25.67 28.88
N VAL A 357 -0.47 -24.49 29.37
CA VAL A 357 -1.36 -23.31 29.34
C VAL A 357 -1.73 -22.95 27.90
N ILE A 358 -0.76 -22.93 27.00
CA ILE A 358 -0.99 -22.64 25.57
C ILE A 358 -1.93 -23.69 24.96
N ALA A 359 -1.74 -24.99 25.25
CA ALA A 359 -2.60 -26.02 24.70
C ALA A 359 -4.06 -25.87 25.14
N PHE A 360 -4.30 -25.57 26.41
CA PHE A 360 -5.67 -25.34 26.89
C PHE A 360 -6.26 -24.03 26.32
N HIS A 361 -5.45 -22.99 26.12
CA HIS A 361 -5.85 -21.74 25.50
C HIS A 361 -6.35 -21.98 24.08
N GLU A 362 -5.54 -22.61 23.23
CA GLU A 362 -5.91 -22.90 21.84
C GLU A 362 -7.09 -23.88 21.74
N CYS A 363 -7.14 -24.91 22.62
CA CYS A 363 -8.29 -25.81 22.70
C CYS A 363 -9.57 -25.07 23.14
N GLY A 364 -9.47 -24.03 23.98
CA GLY A 364 -10.60 -23.19 24.36
C GLY A 364 -11.23 -22.48 23.16
N HIS A 365 -10.42 -21.85 22.32
CA HIS A 365 -10.87 -21.27 21.05
C HIS A 365 -11.49 -22.34 20.13
N ALA A 366 -10.80 -23.47 19.97
CA ALA A 366 -11.21 -24.54 19.09
C ALA A 366 -12.56 -25.16 19.53
N LEU A 367 -12.74 -25.45 20.82
CA LEU A 367 -13.95 -26.09 21.32
C LEU A 367 -15.17 -25.15 21.24
N ILE A 368 -15.03 -23.86 21.57
CA ILE A 368 -16.12 -22.89 21.40
C ILE A 368 -16.47 -22.76 19.93
N GLY A 369 -15.47 -22.62 19.07
CA GLY A 369 -15.66 -22.57 17.61
C GLY A 369 -16.34 -23.84 17.07
N TRP A 370 -16.13 -24.99 17.67
CA TRP A 370 -16.73 -26.27 17.28
C TRP A 370 -18.21 -26.40 17.69
N LEU A 371 -18.54 -25.91 18.86
CA LEU A 371 -19.86 -26.07 19.46
C LEU A 371 -20.86 -24.98 19.10
N MET A 372 -20.41 -23.80 18.73
CA MET A 372 -21.27 -22.66 18.34
C MET A 372 -21.63 -22.70 16.85
N LYS A 373 -22.79 -22.14 16.50
CA LYS A 373 -23.37 -22.23 15.16
C LYS A 373 -22.70 -21.33 14.13
N TYR A 374 -22.49 -20.07 14.49
CA TYR A 374 -22.10 -19.00 13.56
C TYR A 374 -20.59 -18.65 13.58
N THR A 375 -19.79 -19.52 14.15
CA THR A 375 -18.34 -19.38 14.14
C THR A 375 -17.73 -19.99 12.89
N ASP A 376 -16.53 -19.54 12.53
CA ASP A 376 -15.81 -20.04 11.37
C ASP A 376 -15.42 -21.51 11.52
N ALA A 377 -15.30 -22.24 10.39
CA ALA A 377 -14.93 -23.64 10.40
C ALA A 377 -13.48 -23.83 10.88
N LEU A 378 -13.29 -24.62 11.91
CA LEU A 378 -11.96 -24.97 12.43
C LEU A 378 -11.26 -25.95 11.48
N MET A 379 -10.06 -25.62 11.03
CA MET A 379 -9.24 -26.46 10.15
C MET A 379 -8.18 -27.25 10.94
N LYS A 380 -7.46 -26.54 11.81
CA LYS A 380 -6.28 -27.06 12.48
C LYS A 380 -6.01 -26.29 13.77
N VAL A 381 -5.50 -26.99 14.78
CA VAL A 381 -4.98 -26.40 16.02
C VAL A 381 -3.53 -26.82 16.20
N SER A 382 -2.65 -25.89 16.54
CA SER A 382 -1.22 -26.17 16.72
C SER A 382 -0.66 -25.37 17.89
N ILE A 383 0.23 -25.98 18.65
CA ILE A 383 1.01 -25.33 19.73
C ILE A 383 2.48 -25.17 19.37
N VAL A 384 2.82 -25.34 18.10
CA VAL A 384 4.18 -25.09 17.60
C VAL A 384 4.42 -23.58 17.55
N PRO A 385 5.43 -23.06 18.30
CA PRO A 385 5.69 -21.63 18.34
C PRO A 385 6.17 -21.10 16.99
N ARG A 386 5.71 -19.90 16.62
CA ARG A 386 6.06 -19.25 15.37
C ARG A 386 6.87 -17.95 15.58
N THR A 387 7.51 -17.46 14.53
CA THR A 387 8.36 -16.26 14.57
C THR A 387 7.60 -14.96 14.90
N THR A 388 6.32 -14.91 14.65
CA THR A 388 5.43 -13.77 14.92
C THR A 388 5.04 -13.59 16.39
N ASN A 389 5.79 -14.19 17.33
CA ASN A 389 5.48 -14.24 18.78
C ASN A 389 4.15 -14.93 19.13
N VAL A 390 3.51 -15.58 18.18
CA VAL A 390 2.33 -16.41 18.40
C VAL A 390 2.82 -17.73 18.98
N LEU A 391 2.37 -18.06 20.19
CA LEU A 391 2.80 -19.25 20.92
C LEU A 391 1.99 -20.51 20.57
N GLY A 392 0.75 -20.31 20.09
CA GLY A 392 -0.13 -21.32 19.55
C GLY A 392 -0.94 -20.74 18.41
N PHE A 393 -1.61 -21.56 17.62
CA PHE A 393 -2.35 -21.13 16.44
C PHE A 393 -3.52 -22.05 16.14
N ALA A 394 -4.72 -21.51 16.17
CA ALA A 394 -5.91 -22.16 15.66
C ALA A 394 -6.27 -21.55 14.30
N GLN A 395 -6.26 -22.40 13.27
CA GLN A 395 -6.60 -21.98 11.92
C GLN A 395 -8.09 -22.20 11.68
N TYR A 396 -8.76 -21.10 11.36
CA TYR A 396 -10.16 -21.12 10.94
C TYR A 396 -10.26 -20.78 9.47
N LEU A 397 -11.27 -21.29 8.82
CA LEU A 397 -11.65 -20.93 7.48
C LEU A 397 -12.70 -19.83 7.55
N PRO A 398 -12.33 -18.54 7.33
CA PRO A 398 -13.31 -17.47 7.33
C PRO A 398 -14.31 -17.68 6.19
N SER A 399 -15.57 -17.42 6.45
CA SER A 399 -16.57 -17.37 5.38
C SER A 399 -16.35 -16.09 4.54
N ASP A 400 -16.55 -16.18 3.22
CA ASP A 400 -16.52 -15.00 2.31
C ASP A 400 -17.77 -14.09 2.52
N GLN A 401 -18.49 -14.25 3.63
CA GLN A 401 -19.66 -13.48 4.00
C GLN A 401 -19.29 -12.02 4.30
N LYS A 402 -19.99 -11.09 3.66
CA LYS A 402 -19.78 -9.64 3.84
C LYS A 402 -20.72 -9.00 4.88
N LEU A 403 -21.86 -9.63 5.17
CA LEU A 403 -22.85 -9.13 6.12
C LEU A 403 -22.96 -10.06 7.32
N TYR A 404 -22.83 -9.50 8.51
CA TYR A 404 -22.91 -10.23 9.77
C TYR A 404 -24.09 -9.75 10.61
N SER A 405 -24.82 -10.69 11.19
CA SER A 405 -25.85 -10.40 12.19
C SER A 405 -25.25 -10.10 13.56
N SER A 406 -26.03 -9.52 14.46
CA SER A 406 -25.61 -9.27 15.85
C SER A 406 -25.26 -10.58 16.58
N GLU A 407 -25.99 -11.68 16.29
CA GLU A 407 -25.73 -12.99 16.87
C GLU A 407 -24.41 -13.59 16.36
N GLU A 408 -24.13 -13.48 15.07
CA GLU A 408 -22.87 -13.95 14.48
C GLU A 408 -21.65 -13.23 15.07
N LEU A 409 -21.73 -11.90 15.22
CA LEU A 409 -20.68 -11.11 15.87
C LEU A 409 -20.51 -11.51 17.33
N PHE A 410 -21.62 -11.78 18.05
CA PHE A 410 -21.58 -12.23 19.43
C PHE A 410 -20.90 -13.59 19.59
N GLU A 411 -21.24 -14.57 18.75
CA GLU A 411 -20.59 -15.89 18.81
C GLU A 411 -19.10 -15.84 18.45
N ARG A 412 -18.71 -14.98 17.50
CA ARG A 412 -17.30 -14.71 17.19
C ARG A 412 -16.55 -14.09 18.38
N MET A 413 -17.20 -13.21 19.13
CA MET A 413 -16.63 -12.69 20.38
C MET A 413 -16.47 -13.77 21.44
N CYS A 414 -17.45 -14.68 21.59
CA CYS A 414 -17.35 -15.82 22.48
C CYS A 414 -16.17 -16.74 22.10
N MET A 415 -15.99 -17.02 20.80
CA MET A 415 -14.88 -17.83 20.30
C MET A 415 -13.53 -17.15 20.60
N ALA A 416 -13.41 -15.85 20.35
CA ALA A 416 -12.19 -15.10 20.63
C ALA A 416 -11.86 -14.99 22.14
N LEU A 417 -12.86 -15.08 23.03
CA LEU A 417 -12.65 -15.15 24.49
C LEU A 417 -12.31 -16.57 24.98
N GLY A 418 -12.49 -17.58 24.13
CA GLY A 418 -12.36 -19.00 24.49
C GLY A 418 -11.07 -19.37 25.16
N GLY A 419 -9.93 -18.86 24.67
CA GLY A 419 -8.62 -19.13 25.26
C GLY A 419 -8.49 -18.58 26.68
N ARG A 420 -8.88 -17.33 26.89
CA ARG A 420 -8.87 -16.69 28.21
C ARG A 420 -9.76 -17.41 29.21
N VAL A 421 -10.96 -17.81 28.78
CA VAL A 421 -11.91 -18.51 29.63
C VAL A 421 -11.42 -19.93 29.96
N ALA A 422 -10.80 -20.63 29.01
CA ALA A 422 -10.21 -21.94 29.25
C ALA A 422 -9.11 -21.90 30.32
N GLU A 423 -8.23 -20.88 30.26
CA GLU A 423 -7.23 -20.66 31.32
C GLU A 423 -7.88 -20.49 32.69
N THR A 424 -8.94 -19.70 32.80
CA THR A 424 -9.65 -19.46 34.05
C THR A 424 -10.32 -20.71 34.59
N VAL A 425 -11.02 -21.48 33.74
CA VAL A 425 -11.76 -22.69 34.12
C VAL A 425 -10.84 -23.82 34.57
N VAL A 426 -9.66 -23.95 33.93
CA VAL A 426 -8.76 -25.08 34.18
C VAL A 426 -7.72 -24.79 35.26
N PHE A 427 -7.10 -23.60 35.18
CA PHE A 427 -5.96 -23.25 36.03
C PHE A 427 -6.32 -22.26 37.15
N ASN A 428 -7.50 -21.67 37.11
CA ASN A 428 -7.93 -20.59 38.03
C ASN A 428 -7.01 -19.38 38.07
N HIS A 429 -6.24 -19.17 36.99
CA HIS A 429 -5.42 -18.00 36.78
C HIS A 429 -5.45 -17.57 35.29
N VAL A 430 -4.98 -16.39 35.01
CA VAL A 430 -4.99 -15.80 33.69
C VAL A 430 -3.59 -15.39 33.27
N SER A 431 -3.26 -15.58 32.00
CA SER A 431 -1.96 -15.21 31.43
C SER A 431 -2.03 -13.96 30.56
N THR A 432 -0.89 -13.44 30.14
CA THR A 432 -0.79 -12.34 29.18
C THR A 432 -1.08 -12.77 27.74
N GLY A 433 -1.19 -14.10 27.47
CA GLY A 433 -1.36 -14.65 26.13
C GLY A 433 -2.60 -14.17 25.39
N ALA A 434 -3.69 -13.90 26.13
CA ALA A 434 -4.96 -13.44 25.56
C ALA A 434 -5.00 -11.94 25.17
N GLN A 435 -3.86 -11.21 25.17
CA GLN A 435 -3.85 -9.76 24.90
C GLN A 435 -4.43 -9.42 23.54
N ASP A 436 -4.05 -10.15 22.49
CA ASP A 436 -4.48 -9.84 21.12
C ASP A 436 -5.94 -10.27 20.89
N ASP A 437 -6.39 -11.32 21.55
CA ASP A 437 -7.79 -11.73 21.50
C ASP A 437 -8.70 -10.71 22.19
N LEU A 438 -8.29 -10.19 23.35
CA LEU A 438 -9.00 -9.10 24.01
C LEU A 438 -9.06 -7.83 23.17
N LYS A 439 -8.00 -7.48 22.43
CA LYS A 439 -8.02 -6.35 21.48
C LYS A 439 -9.05 -6.60 20.35
N LYS A 440 -9.08 -7.82 19.79
CA LYS A 440 -10.07 -8.18 18.75
C LYS A 440 -11.49 -8.08 19.28
N VAL A 441 -11.76 -8.64 20.44
CA VAL A 441 -13.08 -8.60 21.09
C VAL A 441 -13.51 -7.16 21.38
N THR A 442 -12.62 -6.34 21.92
CA THR A 442 -12.89 -4.92 22.19
C THR A 442 -13.22 -4.18 20.91
N LYS A 443 -12.42 -4.39 19.83
CA LYS A 443 -12.67 -3.77 18.52
C LYS A 443 -14.03 -4.19 17.96
N MET A 444 -14.40 -5.48 18.03
CA MET A 444 -15.70 -5.98 17.57
C MET A 444 -16.86 -5.39 18.37
N ALA A 445 -16.75 -5.33 19.69
CA ALA A 445 -17.81 -4.76 20.55
C ALA A 445 -18.04 -3.28 20.27
N TYR A 446 -16.96 -2.49 20.16
CA TYR A 446 -17.09 -1.08 19.79
C TYR A 446 -17.61 -0.88 18.38
N ALA A 447 -17.21 -1.70 17.41
CA ALA A 447 -17.71 -1.65 16.03
C ALA A 447 -19.23 -1.95 16.00
N GLN A 448 -19.68 -2.99 16.71
CA GLN A 448 -21.09 -3.35 16.80
C GLN A 448 -21.96 -2.21 17.34
N ILE A 449 -21.48 -1.50 18.34
CA ILE A 449 -22.25 -0.41 18.99
C ILE A 449 -22.10 0.91 18.24
N LYS A 450 -20.85 1.29 17.86
CA LYS A 450 -20.56 2.62 17.29
C LYS A 450 -20.79 2.70 15.78
N GLN A 451 -20.46 1.64 15.03
CA GLN A 451 -20.46 1.67 13.56
C GLN A 451 -21.72 1.05 12.99
N TYR A 452 -22.14 -0.09 13.53
CA TYR A 452 -23.26 -0.84 13.00
C TYR A 452 -24.61 -0.50 13.64
N GLY A 453 -24.60 0.24 14.76
CA GLY A 453 -25.84 0.64 15.45
C GLY A 453 -26.69 -0.55 15.92
N MET A 454 -26.04 -1.66 16.33
CA MET A 454 -26.70 -2.91 16.71
C MET A 454 -26.92 -3.02 18.23
N ASP A 455 -27.05 -1.91 18.93
CA ASP A 455 -27.32 -1.85 20.37
C ASP A 455 -28.63 -1.12 20.62
N GLU A 456 -29.49 -1.68 21.48
CA GLU A 456 -30.83 -1.12 21.75
C GLU A 456 -30.79 0.19 22.57
N VAL A 457 -29.78 0.32 23.45
CA VAL A 457 -29.66 1.48 24.36
C VAL A 457 -29.08 2.70 23.64
N VAL A 458 -28.07 2.48 22.81
CA VAL A 458 -27.45 3.52 21.99
C VAL A 458 -28.32 3.85 20.79
N GLY A 459 -29.07 2.87 20.28
CA GLY A 459 -29.94 2.96 19.11
C GLY A 459 -29.20 2.86 17.77
N PRO A 460 -29.93 2.96 16.64
CA PRO A 460 -29.39 2.79 15.28
C PRO A 460 -28.59 4.02 14.83
N LEU A 461 -27.50 4.31 15.52
CA LEU A 461 -26.59 5.42 15.25
C LEU A 461 -25.25 4.87 14.72
N SER A 462 -24.69 5.55 13.72
CA SER A 462 -23.36 5.23 13.20
C SER A 462 -22.42 6.41 13.39
N PHE A 463 -21.29 6.16 13.99
CA PHE A 463 -20.24 7.15 14.22
C PHE A 463 -18.96 6.75 13.46
N PRO A 464 -18.18 7.73 12.98
CA PRO A 464 -16.93 7.45 12.28
C PRO A 464 -15.93 6.69 13.17
N THR A 465 -15.02 6.00 12.56
CA THR A 465 -13.91 5.31 13.24
C THR A 465 -13.00 6.31 13.96
N ASP A 466 -12.24 5.86 14.96
CA ASP A 466 -11.29 6.74 15.66
C ASP A 466 -10.20 7.26 14.69
N GLU A 467 -9.85 6.50 13.64
CA GLU A 467 -8.93 6.93 12.58
C GLU A 467 -9.52 8.05 11.72
N GLU A 468 -10.77 7.93 11.32
CA GLU A 468 -11.51 8.97 10.59
C GLU A 468 -11.74 10.23 11.45
N THR A 469 -11.97 10.04 12.74
CA THR A 469 -12.16 11.14 13.70
C THR A 469 -10.87 11.93 13.87
N ASN A 470 -9.73 11.27 13.99
CA ASN A 470 -8.42 11.93 14.10
C ASN A 470 -8.05 12.71 12.84
N SER A 471 -8.46 12.24 11.67
CA SER A 471 -8.21 12.94 10.40
C SER A 471 -9.13 14.16 10.18
N ASN A 472 -10.38 14.11 10.63
CA ASN A 472 -11.40 15.10 10.29
C ASN A 472 -11.77 16.08 11.42
N PHE A 473 -11.55 15.75 12.70
CA PHE A 473 -12.11 16.48 13.84
C PHE A 473 -11.10 16.98 14.87
N ILE A 474 -9.80 17.03 14.57
CA ILE A 474 -8.77 17.53 15.50
C ILE A 474 -8.98 16.95 16.93
N GLY A 475 -9.12 15.62 17.03
CA GLY A 475 -9.22 14.93 18.32
C GLY A 475 -10.54 15.10 19.09
N ARG A 476 -11.55 15.78 18.53
CA ARG A 476 -12.87 15.88 19.16
C ARG A 476 -13.79 14.75 18.70
N LYS A 477 -14.31 13.98 19.67
CA LYS A 477 -15.31 12.94 19.40
C LYS A 477 -16.62 13.59 18.92
N PRO A 478 -17.31 13.04 17.89
CA PRO A 478 -18.52 13.61 17.31
C PRO A 478 -19.78 13.41 18.18
N TYR A 479 -19.63 13.04 19.44
CA TYR A 479 -20.71 12.76 20.37
C TYR A 479 -20.40 13.27 21.80
N SER A 480 -21.47 13.41 22.61
CA SER A 480 -21.38 13.94 23.98
C SER A 480 -20.62 13.01 24.93
N LYS A 481 -20.07 13.55 26.01
CA LYS A 481 -19.43 12.76 27.08
C LYS A 481 -20.40 11.74 27.72
N ARG A 482 -21.71 12.07 27.80
CA ARG A 482 -22.74 11.17 28.31
C ARG A 482 -22.88 9.94 27.39
N LEU A 483 -23.00 10.16 26.08
CA LEU A 483 -23.11 9.08 25.11
C LEU A 483 -21.82 8.22 25.06
N ALA A 484 -20.65 8.84 25.22
CA ALA A 484 -19.40 8.10 25.33
C ALA A 484 -19.41 7.09 26.49
N ARG A 485 -19.89 7.51 27.67
CA ARG A 485 -20.03 6.61 28.84
C ARG A 485 -21.01 5.48 28.57
N THR A 486 -22.17 5.79 27.98
CA THR A 486 -23.16 4.76 27.62
C THR A 486 -22.56 3.74 26.64
N ILE A 487 -21.83 4.18 25.62
CA ILE A 487 -21.13 3.29 24.69
C ILE A 487 -20.12 2.40 25.43
N ASP A 488 -19.32 2.95 26.34
CA ASP A 488 -18.34 2.20 27.13
C ASP A 488 -19.01 1.19 28.06
N GLU A 489 -20.15 1.55 28.68
CA GLU A 489 -20.94 0.65 29.53
C GLU A 489 -21.56 -0.49 28.74
N GLN A 490 -22.14 -0.20 27.57
CA GLN A 490 -22.70 -1.24 26.69
C GLN A 490 -21.63 -2.16 26.14
N ALA A 491 -20.46 -1.64 25.75
CA ALA A 491 -19.34 -2.47 25.30
C ALA A 491 -18.87 -3.43 26.41
N ARG A 492 -18.73 -2.95 27.65
CA ARG A 492 -18.40 -3.79 28.80
C ARG A 492 -19.46 -4.86 29.05
N PHE A 493 -20.74 -4.47 28.99
CA PHE A 493 -21.85 -5.40 29.19
C PHE A 493 -21.86 -6.51 28.12
N LEU A 494 -21.68 -6.13 26.86
CA LEU A 494 -21.63 -7.06 25.74
C LEU A 494 -20.47 -8.06 25.88
N ILE A 495 -19.28 -7.59 26.22
CA ILE A 495 -18.09 -8.43 26.45
C ILE A 495 -18.30 -9.34 27.66
N ALA A 496 -18.87 -8.84 28.77
CA ALA A 496 -19.14 -9.65 29.95
C ALA A 496 -20.16 -10.75 29.66
N ARG A 497 -21.20 -10.44 28.87
CA ARG A 497 -22.19 -11.44 28.42
C ARG A 497 -21.56 -12.51 27.54
N ALA A 498 -20.68 -12.13 26.62
CA ALA A 498 -19.93 -13.07 25.76
C ALA A 498 -18.98 -13.95 26.60
N HIS A 499 -18.27 -13.36 27.56
CA HIS A 499 -17.41 -14.11 28.49
C HIS A 499 -18.20 -15.15 29.30
N LYS A 500 -19.35 -14.75 29.86
CA LYS A 500 -20.19 -15.66 30.64
C LYS A 500 -20.77 -16.78 29.78
N ARG A 501 -21.14 -16.49 28.53
CA ARG A 501 -21.61 -17.53 27.59
C ARG A 501 -20.48 -18.51 27.25
N ALA A 502 -19.28 -18.03 26.98
CA ALA A 502 -18.11 -18.85 26.72
C ALA A 502 -17.77 -19.73 27.95
N GLU A 503 -17.84 -19.17 29.17
CA GLU A 503 -17.61 -19.89 30.41
C GLU A 503 -18.59 -21.04 30.58
N ASN A 504 -19.89 -20.78 30.41
CA ASN A 504 -20.92 -21.85 30.52
C ASN A 504 -20.65 -23.00 29.53
N VAL A 505 -20.36 -22.68 28.26
CA VAL A 505 -20.06 -23.68 27.23
C VAL A 505 -18.84 -24.53 27.60
N LEU A 506 -17.76 -23.93 28.09
CA LEU A 506 -16.54 -24.64 28.44
C LEU A 506 -16.68 -25.46 29.73
N VAL A 507 -17.45 -24.99 30.72
CA VAL A 507 -17.74 -25.73 31.94
C VAL A 507 -18.59 -26.96 31.63
N GLU A 508 -19.65 -26.84 30.82
CA GLU A 508 -20.49 -27.95 30.36
C GLU A 508 -19.73 -29.01 29.55
N ASN A 509 -18.69 -28.62 28.84
CA ASN A 509 -17.90 -29.50 27.97
C ASN A 509 -16.44 -29.66 28.45
N ARG A 510 -16.20 -29.58 29.76
CA ARG A 510 -14.85 -29.65 30.36
C ARG A 510 -14.10 -30.93 30.00
N ASP A 511 -14.81 -32.07 29.93
CA ASP A 511 -14.19 -33.35 29.58
C ASP A 511 -13.66 -33.35 28.14
N LYS A 512 -14.40 -32.76 27.20
CA LYS A 512 -13.96 -32.59 25.80
C LYS A 512 -12.76 -31.65 25.70
N LEU A 513 -12.74 -30.57 26.50
CA LEU A 513 -11.60 -29.63 26.56
C LEU A 513 -10.33 -30.33 27.03
N ASN A 514 -10.43 -31.14 28.11
CA ASN A 514 -9.29 -31.89 28.63
C ASN A 514 -8.76 -32.90 27.61
N LEU A 515 -9.65 -33.65 26.96
CA LEU A 515 -9.31 -34.65 25.95
C LEU A 515 -8.58 -34.03 24.76
N LEU A 516 -9.08 -32.91 24.25
CA LEU A 516 -8.42 -32.15 23.15
C LEU A 516 -7.05 -31.62 23.56
N ALA A 517 -6.94 -31.05 24.77
CA ALA A 517 -5.69 -30.45 25.24
C ALA A 517 -4.60 -31.52 25.50
N GLU A 518 -4.97 -32.66 26.06
CA GLU A 518 -4.03 -33.78 26.28
C GLU A 518 -3.52 -34.36 24.96
N GLU A 519 -4.40 -34.54 23.98
CA GLU A 519 -4.00 -35.04 22.67
C GLU A 519 -3.18 -34.01 21.88
N LEU A 520 -3.52 -32.72 22.00
CA LEU A 520 -2.73 -31.63 21.42
C LEU A 520 -1.33 -31.55 22.04
N LEU A 521 -1.18 -31.79 23.33
CA LEU A 521 0.13 -31.84 23.98
C LEU A 521 1.02 -32.99 23.48
N LYS A 522 0.40 -34.13 23.11
CA LYS A 522 1.11 -35.29 22.56
C LYS A 522 1.52 -35.12 21.12
N ARG A 523 0.58 -34.65 20.26
CA ARG A 523 0.79 -34.56 18.80
C ARG A 523 1.28 -33.20 18.32
N GLU A 524 1.20 -32.15 19.16
CA GLU A 524 1.51 -30.74 18.88
C GLU A 524 0.61 -30.10 17.81
N VAL A 525 -0.07 -30.89 17.01
CA VAL A 525 -0.96 -30.48 15.92
C VAL A 525 -2.15 -31.42 15.85
N LEU A 526 -3.36 -30.85 15.76
CA LEU A 526 -4.61 -31.58 15.52
C LEU A 526 -5.30 -31.02 14.28
N ASN A 527 -5.62 -31.88 13.31
CA ASN A 527 -6.39 -31.52 12.13
C ASN A 527 -7.90 -31.75 12.38
N TYR A 528 -8.73 -31.24 11.45
CA TYR A 528 -10.18 -31.41 11.50
C TYR A 528 -10.62 -32.87 11.78
N ASP A 529 -10.05 -33.82 11.03
CA ASP A 529 -10.41 -35.24 11.14
C ASP A 529 -10.03 -35.86 12.50
N ASP A 530 -8.94 -35.38 13.10
CA ASP A 530 -8.53 -35.84 14.46
C ASP A 530 -9.51 -35.31 15.51
N ILE A 531 -9.97 -34.05 15.36
CA ILE A 531 -10.95 -33.43 16.26
C ILE A 531 -12.30 -34.16 16.15
N VAL A 532 -12.75 -34.51 14.93
CA VAL A 532 -13.97 -35.29 14.72
C VAL A 532 -13.89 -36.65 15.42
N LYS A 533 -12.73 -37.32 15.37
CA LYS A 533 -12.53 -38.61 16.06
C LYS A 533 -12.55 -38.48 17.57
N LEU A 534 -12.06 -37.38 18.14
CA LEU A 534 -11.94 -37.16 19.57
C LEU A 534 -13.25 -36.73 20.24
N ILE A 535 -13.94 -35.76 19.66
CA ILE A 535 -15.11 -35.10 20.28
C ILE A 535 -16.41 -35.24 19.47
N GLY A 536 -16.36 -35.96 18.34
CA GLY A 536 -17.47 -36.11 17.41
C GLY A 536 -17.63 -34.98 16.41
N PRO A 537 -18.57 -35.08 15.46
CA PRO A 537 -18.83 -34.05 14.48
C PRO A 537 -19.34 -32.74 15.12
N PRO A 538 -19.18 -31.58 14.45
CA PRO A 538 -19.69 -30.31 14.96
C PRO A 538 -21.20 -30.39 15.27
N ALA A 539 -21.63 -29.76 16.37
CA ALA A 539 -23.02 -29.82 16.85
C ALA A 539 -24.06 -29.31 15.83
N HIS A 540 -23.67 -28.39 14.96
CA HIS A 540 -24.54 -27.77 13.96
C HIS A 540 -24.24 -28.22 12.50
N GLY A 541 -23.66 -29.43 12.35
CA GLY A 541 -23.29 -29.99 11.07
C GLY A 541 -21.98 -29.44 10.50
N LYS A 542 -21.55 -29.98 9.35
CA LYS A 542 -20.35 -29.51 8.67
C LYS A 542 -20.58 -28.07 8.23
N LYS A 543 -19.80 -27.13 8.75
CA LYS A 543 -19.87 -25.72 8.36
C LYS A 543 -19.44 -25.62 6.91
N VAL A 544 -20.39 -25.40 6.02
CA VAL A 544 -20.18 -25.31 4.57
C VAL A 544 -19.76 -23.88 4.26
N LEU A 545 -18.75 -23.73 3.41
CA LEU A 545 -18.53 -22.47 2.70
C LEU A 545 -19.82 -22.10 1.98
N ILE A 546 -20.27 -20.85 2.13
CA ILE A 546 -21.38 -20.33 1.33
C ILE A 546 -20.86 -20.35 -0.11
N GLU A 547 -21.46 -21.21 -0.96
CA GLU A 547 -21.17 -21.18 -2.38
C GLU A 547 -21.53 -19.79 -2.89
N ALA A 548 -20.57 -19.13 -3.56
CA ALA A 548 -20.83 -17.85 -4.19
C ALA A 548 -21.98 -18.05 -5.18
N VAL A 549 -23.01 -17.22 -5.08
CA VAL A 549 -24.08 -17.21 -6.08
C VAL A 549 -23.46 -16.76 -7.40
N ASP A 550 -23.38 -17.67 -8.36
CA ASP A 550 -22.96 -17.34 -9.71
C ASP A 550 -24.10 -16.57 -10.39
N PHE A 551 -23.92 -15.28 -10.60
CA PHE A 551 -24.89 -14.43 -11.30
C PHE A 551 -24.93 -14.71 -12.83
N GLY A 552 -24.29 -15.77 -13.28
CA GLY A 552 -24.17 -16.17 -14.68
C GLY A 552 -23.06 -15.41 -15.42
N PRO A 553 -22.74 -15.85 -16.64
CA PRO A 553 -21.74 -15.18 -17.46
C PRO A 553 -22.26 -13.78 -17.82
N VAL A 554 -21.48 -12.76 -17.52
CA VAL A 554 -21.65 -11.44 -18.12
C VAL A 554 -21.50 -11.65 -19.62
N ASP A 555 -22.56 -11.39 -20.38
CA ASP A 555 -22.59 -11.60 -21.83
C ASP A 555 -21.38 -10.91 -22.47
N GLU A 556 -20.40 -11.68 -22.91
CA GLU A 556 -19.36 -11.16 -23.79
C GLU A 556 -20.07 -10.65 -25.05
N PRO A 557 -19.79 -9.42 -25.52
CA PRO A 557 -20.42 -8.91 -26.74
C PRO A 557 -20.08 -9.86 -27.87
N THR A 558 -21.12 -10.57 -28.33
CA THR A 558 -21.05 -11.63 -29.34
C THR A 558 -20.28 -11.10 -30.55
N ARG A 559 -19.13 -11.68 -30.84
CA ARG A 559 -18.45 -11.53 -32.12
C ARG A 559 -19.39 -12.12 -33.18
N GLN A 560 -20.19 -11.27 -33.84
CA GLN A 560 -20.89 -11.67 -35.05
C GLN A 560 -19.82 -12.10 -36.06
N SER A 561 -19.71 -13.41 -36.23
CA SER A 561 -19.00 -14.03 -37.34
C SER A 561 -19.69 -13.61 -38.65
N LYS A 562 -19.10 -12.63 -39.34
CA LYS A 562 -19.38 -12.47 -40.76
C LYS A 562 -18.72 -13.64 -41.49
N SER A 563 -19.43 -14.70 -41.69
CA SER A 563 -19.11 -15.71 -42.69
C SER A 563 -20.39 -16.01 -43.48
N SER A 564 -20.22 -16.00 -44.77
CA SER A 564 -21.11 -16.51 -45.82
C SER A 564 -22.34 -15.68 -46.20
N SER A 565 -22.13 -14.77 -47.16
CA SER A 565 -23.08 -14.51 -48.25
C SER A 565 -22.36 -13.91 -49.47
N GLU A 566 -21.48 -14.67 -50.09
CA GLU A 566 -21.08 -14.48 -51.48
C GLU A 566 -21.00 -15.88 -52.12
N GLU A 567 -22.17 -16.39 -52.50
CA GLU A 567 -22.33 -17.42 -53.51
C GLU A 567 -23.84 -17.59 -53.72
N ALA A 568 -24.41 -16.81 -54.63
CA ALA A 568 -25.57 -17.15 -55.47
C ALA A 568 -26.10 -15.90 -56.17
N SER A 569 -25.48 -15.54 -57.30
CA SER A 569 -26.19 -15.10 -58.49
C SER A 569 -25.20 -14.92 -59.64
N SER A 570 -25.08 -15.97 -60.37
CA SER A 570 -24.68 -15.94 -61.78
C SER A 570 -25.61 -15.08 -62.61
#